data_befa2d7837168117d9b73f500eb00456
#
_entry.id   befa2d7837168117d9b73f500eb00456
#
_cell.length_a   1.000
_cell.length_b   1.000
_cell.length_c   1.000
_cell.angle_alpha   90.00
_cell.angle_beta   90.00
_cell.angle_gamma   90.00
#
_symmetry.space_group_name_H-M   'P 1'
#
loop_
_entity.id
_entity.type
_entity.pdbx_description
1 polymer ?
#
loop_
_entity_poly.entity_id
_entity_poly.type
_entity_poly.pdbx_seq_one_letter_code
_entity_poly.pdbx_strand_id
1 'polypeptide(L)'
;MLIVLEGLDGAGKSTQLKAMEAYFKERTLTVHFLHFPCYDTPVYGSLIARFLRGDSGPIDSVDPYLVSLLFAGNRFEMAGLIRNWLENGEVVLLDRYVYSNIAFQCAKLENQQERNQLRDFILKMEYD
;
A
#
# COMPACT_ATOMS: atom_id res chain seq x y z
N MET A 1 8.75 -7.89 -13.10
CA MET A 1 7.95 -6.67 -13.46
C MET A 1 7.03 -6.35 -12.29
N LEU A 2 6.95 -5.08 -11.87
CA LEU A 2 6.03 -4.60 -10.82
C LEU A 2 4.94 -3.72 -11.43
N ILE A 3 3.68 -4.02 -11.15
CA ILE A 3 2.52 -3.23 -11.58
C ILE A 3 1.68 -2.92 -10.34
N VAL A 4 1.38 -1.65 -10.14
CA VAL A 4 0.59 -1.15 -9.03
C VAL A 4 -0.73 -0.56 -9.56
N LEU A 5 -1.86 -0.97 -8.99
CA LEU A 5 -3.14 -0.32 -9.21
C LEU A 5 -3.55 0.48 -7.97
N GLU A 6 -3.79 1.74 -8.20
CA GLU A 6 -4.33 2.66 -7.19
C GLU A 6 -5.76 3.06 -7.57
N GLY A 7 -6.57 3.37 -6.58
CA GLY A 7 -7.94 3.83 -6.79
C GLY A 7 -8.84 3.56 -5.60
N LEU A 8 -10.02 4.16 -5.61
CA LEU A 8 -11.02 3.97 -4.57
C LEU A 8 -11.65 2.56 -4.63
N ASP A 9 -12.26 2.14 -3.54
CA ASP A 9 -13.05 0.92 -3.50
C ASP A 9 -14.20 1.00 -4.52
N GLY A 10 -14.42 -0.10 -5.24
CA GLY A 10 -15.43 -0.15 -6.30
C GLY A 10 -15.01 0.49 -7.63
N ALA A 11 -13.77 0.99 -7.78
CA ALA A 11 -13.26 1.59 -9.02
C ALA A 11 -12.92 0.57 -10.13
N GLY A 12 -13.06 -0.74 -9.87
CA GLY A 12 -12.75 -1.80 -10.83
C GLY A 12 -11.34 -2.37 -10.73
N LYS A 13 -10.56 -2.05 -9.69
CA LYS A 13 -9.20 -2.56 -9.49
C LYS A 13 -9.14 -4.10 -9.51
N SER A 14 -10.00 -4.76 -8.75
CA SER A 14 -10.05 -6.23 -8.68
C SER A 14 -10.30 -6.88 -10.03
N THR A 15 -11.16 -6.30 -10.85
CA THR A 15 -11.45 -6.77 -12.20
C THR A 15 -10.23 -6.64 -13.11
N GLN A 16 -9.55 -5.50 -13.05
CA GLN A 16 -8.34 -5.26 -13.84
C GLN A 16 -7.19 -6.16 -13.40
N LEU A 17 -6.98 -6.35 -12.09
CA LEU A 17 -5.94 -7.23 -11.55
C LEU A 17 -6.14 -8.68 -11.98
N LYS A 18 -7.38 -9.19 -11.96
CA LYS A 18 -7.72 -10.53 -12.46
C LYS A 18 -7.44 -10.67 -13.96
N ALA A 19 -7.80 -9.66 -14.75
CA ALA A 19 -7.52 -9.66 -16.19
C ALA A 19 -6.01 -9.66 -16.47
N MET A 20 -5.23 -8.86 -15.73
CA MET A 20 -3.76 -8.84 -15.85
C MET A 20 -3.15 -10.18 -15.43
N GLU A 21 -3.62 -10.77 -14.34
CA GLU A 21 -3.16 -12.09 -13.89
C GLU A 21 -3.36 -13.15 -14.96
N ALA A 22 -4.56 -13.22 -15.56
CA ALA A 22 -4.87 -14.12 -16.66
C ALA A 22 -3.97 -13.88 -17.88
N TYR A 23 -3.79 -12.62 -18.27
CA TYR A 23 -2.94 -12.22 -19.39
C TYR A 23 -1.49 -12.69 -19.24
N PHE A 24 -0.91 -12.55 -18.06
CA PHE A 24 0.48 -12.97 -17.81
C PHE A 24 0.59 -14.49 -17.66
N LYS A 25 -0.38 -15.16 -17.05
CA LYS A 25 -0.41 -16.62 -16.93
C LYS A 25 -0.50 -17.32 -18.30
N GLU A 26 -1.29 -16.78 -19.22
CA GLU A 26 -1.37 -17.26 -20.62
C GLU A 26 -0.01 -17.19 -21.33
N ARG A 27 0.89 -16.32 -20.87
CA ARG A 27 2.26 -16.16 -21.40
C ARG A 27 3.29 -16.93 -20.59
N THR A 28 2.85 -17.88 -19.79
CA THR A 28 3.69 -18.76 -18.95
C THR A 28 4.56 -18.00 -17.92
N LEU A 29 4.16 -16.80 -17.54
CA LEU A 29 4.84 -16.02 -16.51
C LEU A 29 4.28 -16.36 -15.12
N THR A 30 5.17 -16.44 -14.15
CA THR A 30 4.78 -16.54 -12.73
C THR A 30 4.28 -15.19 -12.25
N VAL A 31 3.08 -15.17 -11.65
CA VAL A 31 2.42 -13.95 -11.18
C VAL A 31 2.15 -14.05 -9.69
N HIS A 32 2.55 -13.03 -8.96
CA HIS A 32 2.24 -12.84 -7.55
C HIS A 32 1.29 -11.67 -7.37
N PHE A 33 0.39 -11.79 -6.40
CA PHE A 33 -0.55 -10.76 -6.06
C PHE A 33 -0.43 -10.40 -4.58
N LEU A 34 -0.39 -9.10 -4.28
CA LEU A 34 -0.50 -8.57 -2.92
C LEU A 34 -1.48 -7.41 -2.89
N HIS A 35 -2.23 -7.34 -1.80
CA HIS A 35 -3.04 -6.19 -1.43
C HIS A 35 -2.40 -5.48 -0.24
N PHE A 36 -2.25 -4.17 -0.29
CA PHE A 36 -1.84 -3.37 0.85
C PHE A 36 -3.02 -2.63 1.49
N PRO A 37 -3.14 -2.67 2.82
CA PRO A 37 -2.19 -3.28 3.75
C PRO A 37 -2.26 -4.80 3.78
N CYS A 38 -1.08 -5.44 3.95
CA CYS A 38 -0.96 -6.87 4.21
C CYS A 38 -1.13 -7.12 5.72
N TYR A 39 -2.28 -7.66 6.11
CA TYR A 39 -2.60 -7.85 7.54
C TYR A 39 -1.83 -8.99 8.20
N ASP A 40 -1.31 -9.94 7.42
CA ASP A 40 -0.61 -11.13 7.92
C ASP A 40 0.88 -10.87 8.23
N THR A 41 1.35 -9.62 8.10
CA THR A 41 2.72 -9.28 8.49
C THR A 41 2.87 -9.22 10.02
N PRO A 42 4.03 -9.62 10.56
CA PRO A 42 4.16 -9.92 11.99
C PRO A 42 4.00 -8.70 12.92
N VAL A 43 4.43 -7.53 12.49
CA VAL A 43 4.39 -6.30 13.31
C VAL A 43 3.34 -5.32 12.78
N TYR A 44 3.58 -4.76 11.60
CA TYR A 44 2.75 -3.66 11.09
C TYR A 44 1.36 -4.10 10.64
N GLY A 45 1.19 -5.33 10.12
CA GLY A 45 -0.13 -5.84 9.76
C GLY A 45 -1.08 -5.89 10.96
N SER A 46 -0.62 -6.39 12.10
CA SER A 46 -1.39 -6.44 13.33
C SER A 46 -1.69 -5.05 13.91
N LEU A 47 -0.72 -4.12 13.85
CA LEU A 47 -0.91 -2.73 14.30
C LEU A 47 -1.92 -1.98 13.43
N ILE A 48 -1.87 -2.15 12.11
CA ILE A 48 -2.84 -1.56 11.19
C ILE A 48 -4.24 -2.12 11.45
N ALA A 49 -4.38 -3.43 11.65
CA ALA A 49 -5.66 -4.05 11.96
C ALA A 49 -6.27 -3.47 13.25
N ARG A 50 -5.47 -3.27 14.29
CA ARG A 50 -5.89 -2.62 15.54
C ARG A 50 -6.29 -1.15 15.32
N PHE A 51 -5.49 -0.41 14.58
CA PHE A 51 -5.79 0.98 14.22
C PHE A 51 -7.13 1.10 13.48
N LEU A 52 -7.37 0.27 12.47
CA LEU A 52 -8.61 0.31 11.68
C LEU A 52 -9.85 -0.13 12.46
N ARG A 53 -9.69 -0.97 13.49
CA ARG A 53 -10.79 -1.28 14.43
C ARG A 53 -11.09 -0.17 15.42
N GLY A 54 -10.26 0.86 15.50
CA GLY A 54 -10.40 1.96 16.44
C GLY A 54 -9.83 1.69 17.84
N ASP A 55 -8.97 0.69 17.99
CA ASP A 55 -8.32 0.36 19.28
C ASP A 55 -7.45 1.51 19.83
N SER A 56 -7.01 2.41 18.94
CA SER A 56 -6.24 3.62 19.27
C SER A 56 -7.09 4.90 19.28
N GLY A 57 -8.40 4.77 19.30
CA GLY A 57 -9.35 5.86 19.16
C GLY A 57 -9.92 5.99 17.74
N PRO A 58 -10.76 7.01 17.50
CA PRO A 58 -11.30 7.27 16.17
C PRO A 58 -10.18 7.43 15.12
N ILE A 59 -10.36 6.85 13.94
CA ILE A 59 -9.35 6.85 12.87
C ILE A 59 -8.86 8.27 12.55
N ASP A 60 -9.79 9.23 12.51
CA ASP A 60 -9.48 10.63 12.18
C ASP A 60 -8.80 11.41 13.31
N SER A 61 -8.76 10.86 14.53
CA SER A 61 -8.11 11.48 15.69
C SER A 61 -6.63 11.14 15.84
N VAL A 62 -6.15 10.13 15.13
CA VAL A 62 -4.74 9.70 15.18
C VAL A 62 -3.94 10.53 14.19
N ASP A 63 -2.79 11.03 14.65
CA ASP A 63 -1.89 11.85 13.84
C ASP A 63 -1.55 11.17 12.49
N PRO A 64 -1.80 11.82 11.35
CA PRO A 64 -1.61 11.22 10.04
C PRO A 64 -0.14 10.90 9.72
N TYR A 65 0.82 11.58 10.36
CA TYR A 65 2.25 11.21 10.25
C TYR A 65 2.51 9.85 10.88
N LEU A 66 1.97 9.60 12.08
CA LEU A 66 2.10 8.30 12.76
C LEU A 66 1.41 7.19 11.98
N VAL A 67 0.22 7.45 11.46
CA VAL A 67 -0.51 6.48 10.63
C VAL A 67 0.27 6.16 9.35
N SER A 68 0.86 7.17 8.71
CA SER A 68 1.67 6.98 7.50
C SER A 68 2.86 6.06 7.75
N LEU A 69 3.48 6.12 8.93
CA LEU A 69 4.58 5.22 9.35
C LEU A 69 4.12 3.76 9.46
N LEU A 70 2.92 3.51 9.99
CA LEU A 70 2.38 2.15 10.08
C LEU A 70 2.25 1.51 8.69
N PHE A 71 1.69 2.25 7.74
CA PHE A 71 1.49 1.75 6.38
C PHE A 71 2.81 1.61 5.61
N ALA A 72 3.78 2.50 5.82
CA ALA A 72 5.12 2.37 5.27
C ALA A 72 5.86 1.15 5.84
N GLY A 73 5.80 0.94 7.16
CA GLY A 73 6.36 -0.22 7.82
C GLY A 73 5.81 -1.54 7.28
N ASN A 74 4.50 -1.58 6.99
CA ASN A 74 3.86 -2.75 6.38
C ASN A 74 4.43 -3.07 4.98
N ARG A 75 4.69 -2.05 4.16
CA ARG A 75 5.38 -2.23 2.86
C ARG A 75 6.83 -2.68 3.05
N PHE A 76 7.52 -2.12 4.02
CA PHE A 76 8.90 -2.51 4.35
C PHE A 76 9.00 -3.98 4.75
N GLU A 77 8.06 -4.51 5.56
CA GLU A 77 8.01 -5.93 5.90
C GLU A 77 7.89 -6.83 4.66
N MET A 78 7.22 -6.38 3.61
CA MET A 78 7.02 -7.13 2.36
C MET A 78 8.08 -6.87 1.29
N ALA A 79 8.94 -5.85 1.48
CA ALA A 79 9.89 -5.40 0.46
C ALA A 79 10.88 -6.50 0.04
N GLY A 80 11.38 -7.29 0.98
CA GLY A 80 12.29 -8.39 0.70
C GLY A 80 11.67 -9.47 -0.18
N LEU A 81 10.42 -9.83 0.09
CA LEU A 81 9.67 -10.81 -0.69
C LEU A 81 9.40 -10.30 -2.12
N ILE A 82 8.93 -9.06 -2.24
CA ILE A 82 8.67 -8.43 -3.54
C ILE A 82 9.96 -8.37 -4.37
N ARG A 83 11.07 -7.96 -3.75
CA ARG A 83 12.38 -7.88 -4.43
C ARG A 83 12.81 -9.24 -4.96
N ASN A 84 12.69 -10.29 -4.13
CA ASN A 84 13.04 -11.65 -4.54
C ASN A 84 12.25 -12.12 -5.77
N TRP A 85 10.94 -11.88 -5.82
CA TRP A 85 10.12 -12.21 -6.99
C TRP A 85 10.56 -11.44 -8.24
N LEU A 86 10.86 -10.15 -8.10
CA LEU A 86 11.31 -9.32 -9.21
C LEU A 86 12.70 -9.75 -9.73
N GLU A 87 13.61 -10.12 -8.85
CA GLU A 87 14.94 -10.64 -9.20
C GLU A 87 14.85 -11.98 -9.94
N ASN A 88 13.84 -12.79 -9.65
CA ASN A 88 13.55 -14.01 -10.38
C ASN A 88 12.85 -13.78 -11.74
N GLY A 89 12.61 -12.53 -12.12
CA GLY A 89 11.94 -12.20 -13.38
C GLY A 89 10.42 -12.39 -13.36
N GLU A 90 9.83 -12.56 -12.17
CA GLU A 90 8.42 -12.81 -11.98
C GLU A 90 7.60 -11.51 -12.04
N VAL A 91 6.28 -11.62 -12.23
CA VAL A 91 5.36 -10.48 -12.26
C VAL A 91 4.73 -10.32 -10.87
N VAL A 92 4.75 -9.09 -10.36
CA VAL A 92 4.12 -8.73 -9.09
C VAL A 92 3.02 -7.70 -9.36
N LEU A 93 1.79 -8.05 -8.99
CA LEU A 93 0.62 -7.18 -9.07
C LEU A 93 0.27 -6.71 -7.68
N LEU A 94 0.22 -5.38 -7.49
CA LEU A 94 -0.14 -4.78 -6.21
C LEU A 94 -1.47 -4.03 -6.31
N ASP A 95 -2.38 -4.34 -5.39
CA ASP A 95 -3.57 -3.55 -5.13
C ASP A 95 -3.26 -2.56 -4.01
N ARG A 96 -3.16 -1.29 -4.34
CA ARG A 96 -2.69 -0.17 -3.51
C ARG A 96 -1.19 -0.26 -3.17
N TYR A 97 -0.59 0.90 -3.03
CA TYR A 97 0.80 1.04 -2.58
C TYR A 97 1.02 2.41 -1.92
N VAL A 98 2.11 3.11 -2.25
CA VAL A 98 2.49 4.37 -1.60
C VAL A 98 1.46 5.48 -1.80
N TYR A 99 0.92 5.63 -3.00
CA TYR A 99 -0.02 6.72 -3.30
C TYR A 99 -1.35 6.60 -2.54
N SER A 100 -1.81 5.39 -2.21
CA SER A 100 -2.95 5.22 -1.31
C SER A 100 -2.67 5.79 0.09
N ASN A 101 -1.47 5.58 0.63
CA ASN A 101 -1.08 6.16 1.92
C ASN A 101 -1.11 7.70 1.85
N ILE A 102 -0.52 8.29 0.82
CA ILE A 102 -0.57 9.75 0.61
C ILE A 102 -2.01 10.25 0.54
N ALA A 103 -2.84 9.64 -0.29
CA ALA A 103 -4.22 10.08 -0.49
C ALA A 103 -5.03 10.03 0.81
N PHE A 104 -5.00 8.92 1.54
CA PHE A 104 -5.77 8.75 2.76
C PHE A 104 -5.27 9.62 3.92
N GLN A 105 -3.96 9.77 4.08
CA GLN A 105 -3.42 10.58 5.18
C GLN A 105 -3.58 12.08 4.90
N CYS A 106 -3.30 12.54 3.68
CA CYS A 106 -3.46 13.94 3.33
C CYS A 106 -4.93 14.38 3.33
N ALA A 107 -5.88 13.49 3.06
CA ALA A 107 -7.31 13.80 3.11
C ALA A 107 -7.81 14.22 4.51
N LYS A 108 -7.08 13.86 5.57
CA LYS A 108 -7.40 14.24 6.95
C LYS A 108 -7.04 15.69 7.29
N LEU A 109 -6.26 16.36 6.45
CA LEU A 109 -5.78 17.72 6.64
C LEU A 109 -6.60 18.69 5.78
N GLU A 110 -6.95 19.85 6.34
CA GLU A 110 -7.72 20.87 5.62
C GLU A 110 -6.81 21.82 4.83
N ASN A 111 -5.63 22.12 5.38
CA ASN A 111 -4.70 23.09 4.83
C ASN A 111 -3.84 22.47 3.71
N GLN A 112 -3.79 23.14 2.55
CA GLN A 112 -3.00 22.65 1.40
C GLN A 112 -1.49 22.59 1.67
N GLN A 113 -0.97 23.51 2.48
CA GLN A 113 0.45 23.51 2.84
C GLN A 113 0.79 22.30 3.72
N GLU A 114 -0.06 21.98 4.69
CA GLU A 114 0.10 20.79 5.53
C GLU A 114 0.00 19.50 4.72
N ARG A 115 -0.93 19.42 3.77
CA ARG A 115 -1.03 18.29 2.82
C ARG A 115 0.24 18.11 2.02
N ASN A 116 0.82 19.19 1.51
CA ASN A 116 2.07 19.14 0.76
C ASN A 116 3.24 18.66 1.64
N GLN A 117 3.34 19.14 2.87
CA GLN A 117 4.37 18.72 3.81
C GLN A 117 4.25 17.23 4.15
N LEU A 118 3.05 16.75 4.42
CA LEU A 118 2.82 15.33 4.71
C LEU A 118 3.11 14.44 3.49
N ARG A 119 2.68 14.86 2.30
CA ARG A 119 3.01 14.17 1.04
C ARG A 119 4.53 14.04 0.88
N ASP A 120 5.25 15.13 1.03
CA ASP A 120 6.70 15.17 0.84
C ASP A 120 7.42 14.33 1.91
N PHE A 121 6.92 14.32 3.14
CA PHE A 121 7.38 13.44 4.21
C PHE A 121 7.20 11.95 3.84
N ILE A 122 6.00 11.57 3.36
CA ILE A 122 5.72 10.18 2.97
C ILE A 122 6.61 9.76 1.81
N LEU A 123 6.74 10.60 0.78
CA LEU A 123 7.60 10.28 -0.38
C LEU A 123 9.06 10.09 0.04
N LYS A 124 9.57 10.96 0.89
CA LYS A 124 10.93 10.85 1.40
C LYS A 124 11.13 9.55 2.20
N MET A 125 10.19 9.21 3.08
CA MET A 125 10.25 8.00 3.90
C MET A 125 10.22 6.71 3.06
N GLU A 126 9.46 6.72 1.96
CA GLU A 126 9.21 5.51 1.14
C GLU A 126 10.29 5.26 0.08
N TYR A 127 10.98 6.31 -0.37
CA TYR A 127 11.88 6.22 -1.53
C TYR A 127 13.34 6.64 -1.26
N ASP A 128 13.64 7.24 -0.11
CA ASP A 128 15.00 7.59 0.32
C ASP A 128 15.57 6.56 1.32
#